data_85ea5ca6d74b3370f3c090971c5d7951
#
_entry.id   85ea5ca6d74b3370f3c090971c5d7951
#
_cell.length_a   1.000
_cell.length_b   1.000
_cell.length_c   1.000
_cell.angle_alpha   90.00
_cell.angle_beta   90.00
_cell.angle_gamma   90.00
#
_symmetry.space_group_name_H-M   'P 1'
#
loop_
_entity.id
_entity.type
_entity.pdbx_description
1 polymer ?
#
loop_
_entity_poly.entity_id
_entity_poly.type
_entity_poly.pdbx_seq_one_letter_code
_entity_poly.pdbx_strand_id
1 'polypeptide(L)'
;MKGLRNYFNNIKPNFINDGKYNKWFPLFDALENLFFSYGKKTKNPIHVRDAVDIQKVMVTVWLATFPAMFFGMYNLGSHSLEYLDSINQQNTGDWHHYFVSIVGYDSNNFFSKLWFGACYFLPIYFVVFAVGIAWEALFAIVRKHEINEGAFVSTV
;
A
#
# COMPACT_ATOMS: atom_id res chain seq x y z
N MET A 1 18.53 -7.13 -2.77
CA MET A 1 17.81 -7.85 -1.70
C MET A 1 18.67 -8.18 -0.46
N LYS A 2 20.00 -8.44 -0.57
CA LYS A 2 20.85 -8.74 0.61
C LYS A 2 20.91 -7.59 1.64
N GLY A 3 20.97 -6.33 1.20
CA GLY A 3 21.01 -5.17 2.11
C GLY A 3 19.73 -4.98 2.93
N LEU A 4 18.57 -5.12 2.29
CA LEU A 4 17.27 -5.01 2.97
C LEU A 4 17.11 -6.11 4.03
N ARG A 5 17.53 -7.34 3.72
CA ARG A 5 17.49 -8.47 4.66
C ARG A 5 18.40 -8.25 5.86
N ASN A 6 19.59 -7.67 5.65
CA ASN A 6 20.50 -7.33 6.75
C ASN A 6 19.88 -6.24 7.65
N TYR A 7 19.21 -5.25 7.07
CA TYR A 7 18.52 -4.22 7.82
C TYR A 7 17.40 -4.80 8.71
N PHE A 8 16.55 -5.67 8.16
CA PHE A 8 15.52 -6.36 8.94
C PHE A 8 16.11 -7.23 10.05
N ASN A 9 17.18 -7.97 9.78
CA ASN A 9 17.88 -8.80 10.77
C ASN A 9 18.47 -7.98 11.92
N ASN A 10 18.95 -6.77 11.66
CA ASN A 10 19.50 -5.87 12.69
C ASN A 10 18.42 -5.27 13.59
N ILE A 11 17.23 -5.04 13.07
CA ILE A 11 16.10 -4.45 13.82
C ILE A 11 15.31 -5.53 14.57
N LYS A 12 15.26 -6.75 14.04
CA LYS A 12 14.52 -7.89 14.58
C LYS A 12 14.69 -8.13 16.08
N PRO A 13 15.91 -8.03 16.68
CA PRO A 13 16.08 -8.22 18.13
C PRO A 13 15.28 -7.26 19.00
N ASN A 14 14.97 -6.05 18.51
CA ASN A 14 14.20 -5.05 19.26
C ASN A 14 12.72 -5.39 19.37
N PHE A 15 12.22 -6.29 18.51
CA PHE A 15 10.82 -6.73 18.48
C PHE A 15 10.61 -8.12 19.11
N ILE A 16 11.67 -8.92 19.27
CA ILE A 16 11.64 -10.29 19.82
C ILE A 16 12.18 -10.26 21.26
N ASN A 17 11.78 -11.20 22.09
CA ASN A 17 12.34 -11.46 23.45
C ASN A 17 12.35 -10.25 24.38
N ASP A 18 11.17 -9.69 24.72
CA ASP A 18 11.02 -8.52 25.60
C ASP A 18 11.73 -7.24 25.13
N GLY A 19 11.99 -7.12 23.85
CA GLY A 19 12.47 -5.89 23.23
C GLY A 19 11.47 -4.74 23.42
N LYS A 20 11.99 -3.51 23.38
CA LYS A 20 11.24 -2.26 23.61
C LYS A 20 9.94 -2.16 22.79
N TYR A 21 9.86 -2.86 21.67
CA TYR A 21 8.75 -2.82 20.71
C TYR A 21 8.05 -4.17 20.53
N ASN A 22 8.09 -5.05 21.54
CA ASN A 22 7.47 -6.38 21.45
C ASN A 22 5.98 -6.36 21.09
N LYS A 23 5.22 -5.33 21.54
CA LYS A 23 3.80 -5.16 21.20
C LYS A 23 3.55 -4.99 19.69
N TRP A 24 4.54 -4.49 18.94
CA TRP A 24 4.46 -4.25 17.49
C TRP A 24 5.05 -5.39 16.67
N PHE A 25 5.43 -6.50 17.34
CA PHE A 25 5.96 -7.69 16.68
C PHE A 25 5.05 -8.20 15.53
N PRO A 26 3.70 -8.28 15.68
CA PRO A 26 2.85 -8.76 14.61
C PRO A 26 2.95 -7.92 13.33
N LEU A 27 3.07 -6.60 13.48
CA LEU A 27 3.22 -5.68 12.33
C LEU A 27 4.59 -5.82 11.67
N PHE A 28 5.66 -6.00 12.48
CA PHE A 28 7.00 -6.24 11.96
C PHE A 28 7.09 -7.58 11.21
N ASP A 29 6.49 -8.63 11.75
CA ASP A 29 6.44 -9.96 11.13
C ASP A 29 5.66 -9.93 9.81
N ALA A 30 4.53 -9.22 9.76
CA ALA A 30 3.77 -9.01 8.54
C ALA A 30 4.59 -8.31 7.44
N LEU A 31 5.34 -7.26 7.80
CA LEU A 31 6.24 -6.56 6.87
C LEU A 31 7.41 -7.44 6.43
N GLU A 32 8.02 -8.20 7.36
CA GLU A 32 9.10 -9.15 7.01
C GLU A 32 8.60 -10.20 6.02
N ASN A 33 7.41 -10.75 6.26
CA ASN A 33 6.81 -11.77 5.42
C ASN A 33 6.34 -11.23 4.07
N LEU A 34 5.95 -9.95 4.00
CA LEU A 34 5.61 -9.28 2.74
C LEU A 34 6.82 -9.22 1.79
N PHE A 35 8.01 -8.89 2.33
CA PHE A 35 9.23 -8.75 1.52
C PHE A 35 10.00 -10.05 1.37
N PHE A 36 9.90 -10.97 2.34
CA PHE A 36 10.68 -12.20 2.38
C PHE A 36 9.75 -13.39 2.61
N SER A 37 9.83 -14.40 1.75
CA SER A 37 9.11 -15.65 1.94
C SER A 37 9.44 -16.28 3.29
N TYR A 38 8.43 -16.83 3.95
CA TYR A 38 8.52 -17.53 5.22
C TYR A 38 9.60 -18.65 5.17
N GLY A 39 10.60 -18.54 6.03
CA GLY A 39 11.79 -19.37 5.98
C GLY A 39 11.76 -20.64 6.84
N LYS A 40 10.65 -20.93 7.57
CA LYS A 40 10.59 -22.13 8.41
C LYS A 40 10.53 -23.37 7.56
N LYS A 41 11.60 -24.16 7.62
CA LYS A 41 11.68 -25.50 7.01
C LYS A 41 11.14 -26.52 8.00
N THR A 42 10.33 -27.46 7.52
CA THR A 42 9.94 -28.63 8.30
C THR A 42 11.19 -29.46 8.59
N LYS A 43 11.30 -29.95 9.83
CA LYS A 43 12.45 -30.77 10.27
C LYS A 43 12.30 -32.27 9.92
N ASN A 44 11.16 -32.67 9.34
CA ASN A 44 10.86 -34.05 9.00
C ASN A 44 11.40 -34.43 7.62
N PRO A 45 11.71 -35.71 7.36
CA PRO A 45 12.36 -36.16 6.13
C PRO A 45 11.53 -35.99 4.85
N ILE A 46 10.21 -35.85 4.96
CA ILE A 46 9.32 -35.63 3.81
C ILE A 46 9.05 -34.12 3.70
N HIS A 47 9.64 -33.49 2.70
CA HIS A 47 9.43 -32.07 2.40
C HIS A 47 8.53 -31.91 1.18
N VAL A 48 7.24 -31.74 1.38
CA VAL A 48 6.35 -31.19 0.35
C VAL A 48 6.28 -29.70 0.56
N ARG A 49 6.83 -28.92 -0.35
CA ARG A 49 6.73 -27.46 -0.35
C ARG A 49 5.85 -27.05 -1.52
N ASP A 50 4.75 -26.41 -1.21
CA ASP A 50 4.01 -25.69 -2.22
C ASP A 50 4.85 -24.51 -2.74
N ALA A 51 4.92 -24.36 -4.06
CA ALA A 51 5.66 -23.29 -4.70
C ALA A 51 4.93 -21.94 -4.60
N VAL A 52 3.64 -21.96 -4.27
CA VAL A 52 2.77 -20.80 -4.22
C VAL A 52 2.30 -20.57 -2.79
N ASP A 53 2.95 -19.65 -2.08
CA ASP A 53 2.52 -19.20 -0.77
C ASP A 53 1.30 -18.27 -0.93
N ILE A 54 0.32 -18.35 -0.02
CA ILE A 54 -0.89 -17.50 0.00
C ILE A 54 -0.51 -16.01 -0.03
N GLN A 55 0.54 -15.63 0.69
CA GLN A 55 1.07 -14.27 0.69
C GLN A 55 1.46 -13.77 -0.71
N LYS A 56 2.11 -14.61 -1.51
CA LYS A 56 2.48 -14.26 -2.89
C LYS A 56 1.25 -14.07 -3.77
N VAL A 57 0.24 -14.92 -3.60
CA VAL A 57 -1.03 -14.78 -4.32
C VAL A 57 -1.68 -13.44 -3.96
N MET A 58 -1.77 -13.11 -2.67
CA MET A 58 -2.39 -11.87 -2.20
C MET A 58 -1.64 -10.63 -2.71
N VAL A 59 -0.31 -10.61 -2.63
CA VAL A 59 0.50 -9.52 -3.19
C VAL A 59 0.34 -9.40 -4.71
N THR A 60 0.23 -10.53 -5.43
CA THR A 60 0.00 -10.52 -6.87
C THR A 60 -1.37 -9.94 -7.21
N VAL A 61 -2.42 -10.30 -6.47
CA VAL A 61 -3.76 -9.71 -6.61
C VAL A 61 -3.72 -8.20 -6.35
N TRP A 62 -3.07 -7.78 -5.28
CA TRP A 62 -2.89 -6.36 -4.98
C TRP A 62 -2.17 -5.62 -6.12
N LEU A 63 -1.08 -6.16 -6.64
CA LEU A 63 -0.37 -5.58 -7.79
C LEU A 63 -1.24 -5.54 -9.05
N ALA A 64 -2.11 -6.51 -9.25
CA ALA A 64 -3.01 -6.56 -10.39
C ALA A 64 -4.07 -5.44 -10.37
N THR A 65 -4.32 -4.79 -9.22
CA THR A 65 -5.23 -3.63 -9.14
C THR A 65 -4.60 -2.32 -9.63
N PHE A 66 -3.24 -2.24 -9.68
CA PHE A 66 -2.56 -0.99 -10.08
C PHE A 66 -2.94 -0.47 -11.46
N PRO A 67 -3.04 -1.28 -12.52
CA PRO A 67 -3.49 -0.78 -13.82
C PRO A 67 -4.87 -0.14 -13.77
N ALA A 68 -5.80 -0.73 -13.01
CA ALA A 68 -7.14 -0.16 -12.82
C ALA A 68 -7.09 1.16 -12.05
N MET A 69 -6.22 1.26 -11.02
CA MET A 69 -6.00 2.49 -10.27
C MET A 69 -5.47 3.62 -11.19
N PHE A 70 -4.46 3.33 -12.02
CA PHE A 70 -3.93 4.32 -12.97
C PHE A 70 -4.98 4.79 -13.96
N PHE A 71 -5.78 3.87 -14.47
CA PHE A 71 -6.88 4.22 -15.36
C PHE A 71 -7.95 5.05 -14.64
N GLY A 72 -8.28 4.72 -13.40
CA GLY A 72 -9.21 5.48 -12.55
C GLY A 72 -8.72 6.91 -12.30
N MET A 73 -7.43 7.08 -11.98
CA MET A 73 -6.81 8.40 -11.81
C MET A 73 -6.90 9.23 -13.10
N TYR A 74 -6.56 8.61 -14.24
CA TYR A 74 -6.66 9.28 -15.53
C TYR A 74 -8.09 9.69 -15.89
N ASN A 75 -9.05 8.81 -15.66
CA ASN A 75 -10.46 9.07 -15.95
C ASN A 75 -11.02 10.21 -15.06
N LEU A 76 -10.70 10.16 -13.76
CA LEU A 76 -11.06 11.22 -12.82
C LEU A 76 -10.51 12.59 -13.27
N GLY A 77 -9.21 12.62 -13.60
CA GLY A 77 -8.57 13.86 -14.06
C GLY A 77 -9.09 14.35 -15.40
N SER A 78 -9.42 13.45 -16.34
CA SER A 78 -9.97 13.81 -17.63
C SER A 78 -11.32 14.53 -17.49
N HIS A 79 -12.25 13.89 -16.79
CA HIS A 79 -13.58 14.47 -16.59
C HIS A 79 -13.55 15.77 -15.77
N SER A 80 -12.70 15.84 -14.74
CA SER A 80 -12.58 17.03 -13.91
C SER A 80 -11.98 18.20 -14.67
N LEU A 81 -10.91 17.99 -15.44
CA LEU A 81 -10.28 19.06 -16.21
C LEU A 81 -11.16 19.53 -17.38
N GLU A 82 -11.85 18.63 -18.06
CA GLU A 82 -12.80 18.98 -19.10
C GLU A 82 -13.97 19.82 -18.55
N TYR A 83 -14.44 19.48 -17.34
CA TYR A 83 -15.46 20.29 -16.67
C TYR A 83 -14.94 21.67 -16.28
N LEU A 84 -13.75 21.77 -15.67
CA LEU A 84 -13.14 23.05 -15.29
C LEU A 84 -12.87 23.95 -16.50
N ASP A 85 -12.47 23.37 -17.63
CA ASP A 85 -12.28 24.08 -18.88
C ASP A 85 -13.63 24.65 -19.42
N SER A 86 -14.70 23.86 -19.33
CA SER A 86 -16.05 24.28 -19.75
C SER A 86 -16.61 25.47 -18.98
N ILE A 87 -16.24 25.62 -17.70
CA ILE A 87 -16.69 26.73 -16.85
C ILE A 87 -15.66 27.87 -16.76
N ASN A 88 -14.55 27.79 -17.52
CA ASN A 88 -13.42 28.75 -17.49
C ASN A 88 -12.87 29.01 -16.09
N GLN A 89 -12.96 28.04 -15.19
CA GLN A 89 -12.40 28.11 -13.84
C GLN A 89 -11.14 27.24 -13.75
N GLN A 90 -10.01 27.87 -13.47
CA GLN A 90 -8.73 27.17 -13.23
C GLN A 90 -8.40 27.00 -11.73
N ASN A 91 -9.22 27.55 -10.84
CA ASN A 91 -8.99 27.47 -9.42
C ASN A 91 -10.16 26.76 -8.72
N THR A 92 -9.90 25.60 -8.15
CA THR A 92 -10.89 24.82 -7.39
C THR A 92 -11.10 25.36 -5.97
N GLY A 93 -10.29 26.34 -5.52
CA GLY A 93 -10.36 26.90 -4.16
C GLY A 93 -9.87 25.94 -3.06
N ASP A 94 -9.49 24.73 -3.40
CA ASP A 94 -9.08 23.68 -2.47
C ASP A 94 -7.56 23.65 -2.26
N TRP A 95 -7.11 23.05 -1.18
CA TRP A 95 -5.67 22.84 -0.92
C TRP A 95 -4.98 22.03 -2.03
N HIS A 96 -5.69 21.19 -2.77
CA HIS A 96 -5.19 20.46 -3.93
C HIS A 96 -4.69 21.39 -5.05
N HIS A 97 -5.23 22.61 -5.14
CA HIS A 97 -4.82 23.59 -6.14
C HIS A 97 -3.31 23.84 -6.14
N TYR A 98 -2.67 23.88 -4.97
CA TYR A 98 -1.23 24.08 -4.86
C TYR A 98 -0.44 22.95 -5.55
N PHE A 99 -0.90 21.71 -5.44
CA PHE A 99 -0.23 20.56 -6.06
C PHE A 99 -0.57 20.43 -7.54
N VAL A 100 -1.79 20.72 -7.92
CA VAL A 100 -2.23 20.66 -9.31
C VAL A 100 -1.56 21.76 -10.14
N SER A 101 -1.38 22.96 -9.58
CA SER A 101 -0.73 24.10 -10.27
C SER A 101 0.72 23.84 -10.68
N ILE A 102 1.40 22.84 -10.08
CA ILE A 102 2.77 22.46 -10.45
C ILE A 102 2.85 21.95 -11.91
N VAL A 103 1.84 21.18 -12.33
CA VAL A 103 1.79 20.61 -13.69
C VAL A 103 0.87 21.44 -14.60
N GLY A 104 -0.11 22.12 -14.02
CA GLY A 104 -1.08 22.97 -14.72
C GLY A 104 -2.40 22.27 -15.01
N TYR A 105 -3.39 23.08 -15.45
CA TYR A 105 -4.76 22.66 -15.72
C TYR A 105 -5.03 22.40 -17.22
N ASP A 106 -4.03 21.92 -17.94
CA ASP A 106 -4.16 21.67 -19.37
C ASP A 106 -4.98 20.39 -19.64
N SER A 107 -6.19 20.57 -20.14
CA SER A 107 -7.13 19.48 -20.47
C SER A 107 -6.68 18.62 -21.65
N ASN A 108 -5.69 19.06 -22.45
CA ASN A 108 -5.19 18.31 -23.59
C ASN A 108 -4.00 17.39 -23.24
N ASN A 109 -3.32 17.68 -22.13
CA ASN A 109 -2.14 16.93 -21.71
C ASN A 109 -2.50 15.68 -20.91
N PHE A 110 -1.99 14.51 -21.34
CA PHE A 110 -2.14 13.25 -20.61
C PHE A 110 -1.59 13.33 -19.18
N PHE A 111 -0.42 13.95 -19.01
CA PHE A 111 0.20 14.09 -17.69
C PHE A 111 -0.59 14.98 -16.73
N SER A 112 -1.19 16.07 -17.22
CA SER A 112 -2.03 16.95 -16.42
C SER A 112 -3.28 16.22 -15.93
N LYS A 113 -3.91 15.43 -16.79
CA LYS A 113 -5.06 14.57 -16.44
C LYS A 113 -4.69 13.56 -15.34
N LEU A 114 -3.60 12.83 -15.55
CA LEU A 114 -3.13 11.83 -14.59
C LEU A 114 -2.73 12.46 -13.25
N TRP A 115 -2.02 13.58 -13.29
CA TRP A 115 -1.58 14.31 -12.10
C TRP A 115 -2.74 14.86 -11.29
N PHE A 116 -3.71 15.47 -11.96
CA PHE A 116 -4.94 15.95 -11.32
C PHE A 116 -5.65 14.82 -10.59
N GLY A 117 -5.91 13.71 -11.28
CA GLY A 117 -6.53 12.54 -10.67
C GLY A 117 -5.72 11.96 -9.52
N ALA A 118 -4.38 11.91 -9.64
CA ALA A 118 -3.50 11.45 -8.57
C ALA A 118 -3.58 12.35 -7.33
N CYS A 119 -3.62 13.67 -7.48
CA CYS A 119 -3.70 14.60 -6.36
C CYS A 119 -4.98 14.41 -5.53
N TYR A 120 -6.07 14.00 -6.13
CA TYR A 120 -7.32 13.73 -5.42
C TYR A 120 -7.41 12.27 -4.92
N PHE A 121 -6.95 11.32 -5.72
CA PHE A 121 -7.05 9.90 -5.40
C PHE A 121 -6.05 9.45 -4.32
N LEU A 122 -4.77 9.82 -4.46
CA LEU A 122 -3.70 9.32 -3.59
C LEU A 122 -3.91 9.65 -2.10
N PRO A 123 -4.28 10.88 -1.70
CA PRO A 123 -4.51 11.16 -0.28
C PRO A 123 -5.58 10.28 0.34
N ILE A 124 -6.69 10.08 -0.37
CA ILE A 124 -7.79 9.22 0.09
C ILE A 124 -7.31 7.77 0.19
N TYR A 125 -6.62 7.30 -0.84
CA TYR A 125 -6.08 5.94 -0.87
C TYR A 125 -5.11 5.69 0.30
N PHE A 126 -4.18 6.62 0.55
CA PHE A 126 -3.23 6.49 1.67
C PHE A 126 -3.92 6.50 3.04
N VAL A 127 -4.93 7.33 3.23
CA VAL A 127 -5.68 7.36 4.49
C VAL A 127 -6.43 6.05 4.70
N VAL A 128 -7.16 5.57 3.69
CA VAL A 128 -7.89 4.29 3.77
C VAL A 128 -6.93 3.13 4.05
N PHE A 129 -5.83 3.07 3.33
CA PHE A 129 -4.80 2.04 3.49
C PHE A 129 -4.18 2.08 4.89
N ALA A 130 -3.78 3.25 5.38
CA ALA A 130 -3.19 3.42 6.69
C ALA A 130 -4.17 3.06 7.83
N VAL A 131 -5.43 3.50 7.72
CA VAL A 131 -6.46 3.18 8.70
C VAL A 131 -6.79 1.68 8.69
N GLY A 132 -6.88 1.07 7.51
CA GLY A 132 -7.12 -0.37 7.38
C GLY A 132 -6.01 -1.20 8.04
N ILE A 133 -4.75 -0.90 7.72
CA ILE A 133 -3.61 -1.58 8.36
C ILE A 133 -3.57 -1.31 9.87
N ALA A 134 -3.83 -0.07 10.31
CA ALA A 134 -3.82 0.26 11.73
C ALA A 134 -4.91 -0.52 12.49
N TRP A 135 -6.08 -0.69 11.89
CA TRP A 135 -7.19 -1.44 12.47
C TRP A 135 -6.86 -2.92 12.59
N GLU A 136 -6.33 -3.52 11.52
CA GLU A 136 -5.89 -4.91 11.51
C GLU A 136 -4.77 -5.16 12.55
N ALA A 137 -3.78 -4.27 12.62
CA ALA A 137 -2.71 -4.34 13.60
C ALA A 137 -3.24 -4.25 15.04
N LEU A 138 -4.23 -3.38 15.29
CA LEU A 138 -4.86 -3.24 16.61
C LEU A 138 -5.55 -4.56 17.02
N PHE A 139 -6.31 -5.19 16.13
CA PHE A 139 -6.94 -6.47 16.39
C PHE A 139 -5.91 -7.58 16.63
N ALA A 140 -4.84 -7.62 15.83
CA ALA A 140 -3.76 -8.60 15.99
C ALA A 140 -3.06 -8.46 17.35
N ILE A 141 -2.79 -7.23 17.78
CA ILE A 141 -2.16 -6.95 19.10
C ILE A 141 -3.10 -7.36 20.24
N VAL A 142 -4.39 -7.00 20.18
CA VAL A 142 -5.36 -7.29 21.25
C VAL A 142 -5.60 -8.80 21.38
N ARG A 143 -5.71 -9.50 20.25
CA ARG A 143 -5.97 -10.94 20.22
C ARG A 143 -4.70 -11.79 20.32
N LYS A 144 -3.51 -11.18 20.28
CA LYS A 144 -2.20 -11.89 20.22
C LYS A 144 -2.13 -12.89 19.06
N HIS A 145 -2.70 -12.51 17.93
CA HIS A 145 -2.76 -13.32 16.72
C HIS A 145 -1.84 -12.70 15.66
N GLU A 146 -1.38 -13.51 14.71
CA GLU A 146 -0.67 -13.00 13.54
C GLU A 146 -1.62 -12.20 12.65
N ILE A 147 -1.11 -11.16 11.98
CA ILE A 147 -1.88 -10.35 11.04
C ILE A 147 -2.30 -11.25 9.86
N ASN A 148 -3.57 -11.13 9.46
CA ASN A 148 -4.11 -11.92 8.36
C ASN A 148 -3.37 -11.57 7.05
N GLU A 149 -3.00 -12.60 6.30
CA GLU A 149 -2.31 -12.46 5.01
C GLU A 149 -3.12 -11.66 3.97
N GLY A 150 -4.45 -11.65 4.13
CA GLY A 150 -5.36 -10.87 3.29
C GLY A 150 -5.49 -9.38 3.66
N ALA A 151 -4.87 -8.90 4.75
CA ALA A 151 -5.02 -7.52 5.23
C ALA A 151 -4.70 -6.48 4.15
N PHE A 152 -3.66 -6.72 3.36
CA PHE A 152 -3.27 -5.81 2.26
C PHE A 152 -4.28 -5.78 1.11
N VAL A 153 -5.00 -6.86 0.88
CA VAL A 153 -6.03 -6.94 -0.18
C VAL A 153 -7.34 -6.33 0.29
N SER A 154 -7.70 -6.52 1.56
CA SER A 154 -8.94 -5.99 2.13
C SER A 154 -8.93 -4.46 2.29
N THR A 155 -7.76 -3.82 2.23
CA THR A 155 -7.59 -2.36 2.35
C THR A 155 -7.53 -1.63 1.00
N VAL A 156 -7.60 -2.35 -0.12
CA VAL A 156 -7.65 -1.83 -1.49
C VAL A 156 -9.07 -1.83 -2.01
#